data_72a5f0b52de7de43b838d6db1332b282
#
_entry.id   72a5f0b52de7de43b838d6db1332b282
#
_cell.length_a   1.000
_cell.length_b   1.000
_cell.length_c   1.000
_cell.angle_alpha   90.00
_cell.angle_beta   90.00
_cell.angle_gamma   90.00
#
_symmetry.space_group_name_H-M   'P 1'
#
loop_
_entity.id
_entity.type
_entity.pdbx_description
1 polymer ?
#
loop_
_entity_poly.entity_id
_entity_poly.type
_entity_poly.pdbx_seq_one_letter_code
_entity_poly.pdbx_strand_id
1 'polypeptide(L)'
;MFYSLREVGAAELVTTIATAARTEARAAAQRLAAIGELVARQACGDATYGRWSCDNWDAVAAQVAAALNLSHANASGQMYLAVALRNRLPKVGALLTQGIIDLRLAAVIVWHTTLITDPTALALVDAALATDAQCYGPLSAPKTTAAIDSIVERHDPAAVRRHRVGARGRDVVINAADHNSGTADFWGSLLAHDAALLDTRLSTMARDVCAADPRTMPQRRADALGALAAGSTHLSCGCGEAHCPHSGPDDRATSIVVHVLAHPDSLSSAADRETDGADGPTELDRDPTLDEWTTGVHREPAPSGPRLPAAQIIGGNGLAIPAPALSALIARGAKVVTLPLAHDWPTESRYRPSVRLQHFIRCRDLTCRFPGCDHPASGCDIDHTVPYPAGPTAVGNLKLLCRKHHLLKTFWGGSRGWRDHQAGDGTVRWISPTGHTYTTRPGSRLLFPTLSLPDASISIEPEPEDNQWRTVMMPIRQTTREQDRAARIAAERALNNAFHQANSPPI
;
A
#
# COMPACT_ATOMS: atom_id res chain seq x y z
N MET A 1 11.15 3.60 29.78
CA MET A 1 9.73 3.24 29.92
C MET A 1 9.56 1.73 30.19
N PHE A 2 9.98 0.80 29.32
CA PHE A 2 9.77 -0.65 29.58
C PHE A 2 10.47 -1.18 30.88
N TYR A 3 11.61 -0.63 31.25
CA TYR A 3 12.33 -1.02 32.46
C TYR A 3 11.79 -0.37 33.73
N SER A 4 11.09 0.77 33.64
CA SER A 4 10.57 1.48 34.82
C SER A 4 9.37 0.79 35.49
N LEU A 5 8.80 -0.22 34.85
CA LEU A 5 7.66 -0.98 35.34
C LEU A 5 8.04 -2.28 36.06
N ARG A 6 9.33 -2.61 36.18
CA ARG A 6 9.80 -3.89 36.78
C ARG A 6 9.44 -4.05 38.24
N GLU A 7 9.35 -2.96 38.99
CA GLU A 7 9.06 -2.95 40.45
C GLU A 7 7.57 -2.68 40.73
N VAL A 8 6.75 -2.50 39.69
CA VAL A 8 5.33 -2.19 39.82
C VAL A 8 4.54 -3.47 40.12
N GLY A 9 3.63 -3.42 41.07
CA GLY A 9 2.79 -4.57 41.44
C GLY A 9 1.81 -4.96 40.34
N ALA A 10 1.46 -6.25 40.27
CA ALA A 10 0.57 -6.78 39.19
C ALA A 10 -0.77 -6.03 39.08
N ALA A 11 -1.39 -5.66 40.19
CA ALA A 11 -2.66 -4.91 40.18
C ALA A 11 -2.50 -3.51 39.57
N GLU A 12 -1.40 -2.84 39.81
CA GLU A 12 -1.07 -1.53 39.27
C GLU A 12 -0.74 -1.63 37.76
N LEU A 13 -0.06 -2.71 37.34
CA LEU A 13 0.17 -3.02 35.91
C LEU A 13 -1.14 -3.20 35.18
N VAL A 14 -2.11 -3.96 35.67
CA VAL A 14 -3.43 -4.12 35.08
C VAL A 14 -4.19 -2.79 34.98
N THR A 15 -4.12 -1.97 36.02
CA THR A 15 -4.70 -0.62 36.05
C THR A 15 -4.06 0.26 35.00
N THR A 16 -2.75 0.19 34.84
CA THR A 16 -1.99 0.94 33.81
C THR A 16 -2.39 0.51 32.42
N ILE A 17 -2.53 -0.80 32.15
CA ILE A 17 -2.99 -1.34 30.87
C ILE A 17 -4.39 -0.78 30.54
N ALA A 18 -5.35 -0.88 31.44
CA ALA A 18 -6.72 -0.40 31.22
C ALA A 18 -6.76 1.12 31.00
N THR A 19 -5.96 1.88 31.74
CA THR A 19 -5.89 3.35 31.61
C THR A 19 -5.24 3.76 30.31
N ALA A 20 -4.16 3.07 29.87
CA ALA A 20 -3.50 3.32 28.61
C ALA A 20 -4.43 3.05 27.43
N ALA A 21 -5.17 1.93 27.43
CA ALA A 21 -6.14 1.61 26.38
C ALA A 21 -7.25 2.68 26.23
N ARG A 22 -7.78 3.18 27.36
CA ARG A 22 -8.76 4.28 27.34
C ARG A 22 -8.15 5.58 26.81
N THR A 23 -6.90 5.86 27.18
CA THR A 23 -6.18 7.06 26.73
C THR A 23 -5.91 7.00 25.23
N GLU A 24 -5.54 5.85 24.69
CA GLU A 24 -5.38 5.60 23.27
C GLU A 24 -6.67 5.87 22.50
N ALA A 25 -7.80 5.32 22.96
CA ALA A 25 -9.12 5.54 22.34
C ALA A 25 -9.49 7.03 22.33
N ARG A 26 -9.27 7.75 23.44
CA ARG A 26 -9.52 9.21 23.54
C ARG A 26 -8.62 10.02 22.60
N ALA A 27 -7.33 9.66 22.51
CA ALA A 27 -6.41 10.32 21.57
C ALA A 27 -6.82 10.07 20.11
N ALA A 28 -7.28 8.86 19.80
CA ALA A 28 -7.84 8.55 18.48
C ALA A 28 -9.09 9.38 18.17
N ALA A 29 -10.01 9.54 19.15
CA ALA A 29 -11.19 10.39 18.99
C ALA A 29 -10.81 11.85 18.74
N GLN A 30 -9.86 12.38 19.49
CA GLN A 30 -9.38 13.77 19.33
C GLN A 30 -8.76 13.98 17.94
N ARG A 31 -7.93 13.04 17.47
CA ARG A 31 -7.36 13.07 16.12
C ARG A 31 -8.45 13.06 15.05
N LEU A 32 -9.46 12.17 15.15
CA LEU A 32 -10.58 12.11 14.22
C LEU A 32 -11.43 13.36 14.26
N ALA A 33 -11.66 13.96 15.43
CA ALA A 33 -12.38 15.23 15.56
C ALA A 33 -11.66 16.36 14.80
N ALA A 34 -10.33 16.46 14.93
CA ALA A 34 -9.53 17.42 14.18
C ALA A 34 -9.59 17.16 12.66
N ILE A 35 -9.51 15.91 12.22
CA ILE A 35 -9.67 15.52 10.81
C ILE A 35 -11.07 15.91 10.31
N GLY A 36 -12.14 15.61 11.06
CA GLY A 36 -13.51 15.93 10.70
C GLY A 36 -13.74 17.44 10.56
N GLU A 37 -13.12 18.24 11.42
CA GLU A 37 -13.17 19.70 11.35
C GLU A 37 -12.40 20.23 10.13
N LEU A 38 -11.22 19.68 9.84
CA LEU A 38 -10.45 20.05 8.65
C LEU A 38 -11.23 19.76 7.36
N VAL A 39 -11.88 18.59 7.29
CA VAL A 39 -12.75 18.21 6.16
C VAL A 39 -13.91 19.18 6.02
N ALA A 40 -14.58 19.53 7.12
CA ALA A 40 -15.71 20.46 7.09
C ALA A 40 -15.32 21.85 6.56
N ARG A 41 -14.13 22.33 6.92
CA ARG A 41 -13.63 23.65 6.49
C ARG A 41 -13.12 23.69 5.06
N GLN A 42 -12.51 22.60 4.57
CA GLN A 42 -11.75 22.64 3.32
C GLN A 42 -12.32 21.74 2.21
N ALA A 43 -13.03 20.66 2.55
CA ALA A 43 -13.57 19.73 1.56
C ALA A 43 -15.07 19.94 1.28
N CYS A 44 -15.78 20.65 2.14
CA CYS A 44 -17.22 20.92 1.99
C CYS A 44 -17.44 22.33 1.46
N GLY A 45 -18.30 22.50 0.46
CA GLY A 45 -18.85 23.80 0.10
C GLY A 45 -18.49 24.36 -1.28
N ASP A 46 -17.44 23.92 -1.95
CA ASP A 46 -17.14 24.36 -3.32
C ASP A 46 -17.41 23.27 -4.35
N ALA A 47 -18.56 23.37 -5.01
CA ALA A 47 -18.97 22.46 -6.08
C ALA A 47 -18.06 22.55 -7.33
N THR A 48 -17.29 23.64 -7.48
CA THR A 48 -16.47 23.94 -8.64
C THR A 48 -15.44 22.84 -8.88
N TYR A 49 -14.82 22.34 -7.80
CA TYR A 49 -13.76 21.34 -7.87
C TYR A 49 -14.25 19.89 -7.68
N GLY A 50 -15.54 19.70 -7.44
CA GLY A 50 -16.09 18.36 -7.13
C GLY A 50 -15.93 17.31 -8.24
N ARG A 51 -15.73 17.74 -9.49
CA ARG A 51 -15.46 16.88 -10.65
C ARG A 51 -13.99 16.75 -11.01
N TRP A 52 -13.11 17.43 -10.32
CA TRP A 52 -11.68 17.30 -10.58
C TRP A 52 -11.19 15.89 -10.25
N SER A 53 -10.24 15.37 -11.04
CA SER A 53 -9.60 14.09 -10.74
C SER A 53 -8.84 14.12 -9.40
N CYS A 54 -8.33 15.29 -9.00
CA CYS A 54 -7.80 15.59 -7.68
C CYS A 54 -8.66 16.69 -7.07
N ASP A 55 -9.74 16.33 -6.37
CA ASP A 55 -10.75 17.22 -5.82
C ASP A 55 -10.35 17.78 -4.43
N ASN A 56 -11.25 18.57 -3.81
CA ASN A 56 -11.06 19.12 -2.47
C ASN A 56 -10.81 18.03 -1.42
N TRP A 57 -11.48 16.88 -1.55
CA TRP A 57 -11.26 15.74 -0.68
C TRP A 57 -9.82 15.22 -0.78
N ASP A 58 -9.31 15.08 -2.00
CA ASP A 58 -7.94 14.65 -2.23
C ASP A 58 -6.91 15.67 -1.70
N ALA A 59 -7.20 16.96 -1.82
CA ALA A 59 -6.36 18.03 -1.29
C ALA A 59 -6.26 17.96 0.26
N VAL A 60 -7.37 17.69 0.95
CA VAL A 60 -7.39 17.49 2.40
C VAL A 60 -6.73 16.17 2.77
N ALA A 61 -7.00 15.08 2.03
CA ALA A 61 -6.41 13.78 2.28
C ALA A 61 -4.88 13.82 2.21
N ALA A 62 -4.31 14.62 1.31
CA ALA A 62 -2.87 14.84 1.23
C ALA A 62 -2.29 15.49 2.49
N GLN A 63 -3.00 16.45 3.10
CA GLN A 63 -2.57 17.07 4.37
C GLN A 63 -2.63 16.07 5.53
N VAL A 64 -3.72 15.29 5.62
CA VAL A 64 -3.88 14.24 6.63
C VAL A 64 -2.83 13.14 6.46
N ALA A 65 -2.57 12.71 5.22
CA ALA A 65 -1.55 11.71 4.88
C ALA A 65 -0.16 12.15 5.33
N ALA A 66 0.22 13.38 5.00
CA ALA A 66 1.51 13.95 5.40
C ALA A 66 1.65 14.09 6.92
N ALA A 67 0.61 14.57 7.61
CA ALA A 67 0.61 14.75 9.05
C ALA A 67 0.71 13.44 9.84
N LEU A 68 0.15 12.36 9.31
CA LEU A 68 0.11 11.04 9.96
C LEU A 68 1.14 10.06 9.40
N ASN A 69 1.88 10.46 8.37
CA ASN A 69 2.78 9.59 7.61
C ASN A 69 2.06 8.31 7.12
N LEU A 70 0.89 8.49 6.53
CA LEU A 70 0.03 7.43 5.99
C LEU A 70 -0.08 7.54 4.47
N SER A 71 -0.43 6.43 3.82
CA SER A 71 -0.81 6.47 2.42
C SER A 71 -2.07 7.34 2.21
N HIS A 72 -2.19 7.92 1.02
CA HIS A 72 -3.36 8.76 0.67
C HIS A 72 -4.70 8.01 0.84
N ALA A 73 -4.74 6.70 0.53
CA ALA A 73 -5.92 5.86 0.71
C ALA A 73 -6.29 5.71 2.19
N ASN A 74 -5.30 5.45 3.05
CA ASN A 74 -5.50 5.34 4.49
C ASN A 74 -5.94 6.68 5.11
N ALA A 75 -5.35 7.79 4.68
CA ALA A 75 -5.77 9.13 5.10
C ALA A 75 -7.23 9.42 4.71
N SER A 76 -7.62 9.11 3.47
CA SER A 76 -9.01 9.21 3.02
C SER A 76 -9.95 8.33 3.85
N GLY A 77 -9.54 7.13 4.23
CA GLY A 77 -10.27 6.25 5.14
C GLY A 77 -10.49 6.88 6.53
N GLN A 78 -9.46 7.51 7.11
CA GLN A 78 -9.57 8.26 8.37
C GLN A 78 -10.54 9.45 8.25
N MET A 79 -10.54 10.14 7.11
CA MET A 79 -11.48 11.25 6.85
C MET A 79 -12.94 10.74 6.78
N TYR A 80 -13.19 9.64 6.08
CA TYR A 80 -14.53 9.03 6.04
C TYR A 80 -15.01 8.60 7.43
N LEU A 81 -14.13 8.00 8.23
CA LEU A 81 -14.43 7.60 9.61
C LEU A 81 -14.75 8.84 10.48
N ALA A 82 -13.94 9.89 10.38
CA ALA A 82 -14.12 11.13 11.12
C ALA A 82 -15.47 11.81 10.78
N VAL A 83 -15.80 11.93 9.50
CA VAL A 83 -17.05 12.51 9.03
C VAL A 83 -18.26 11.66 9.46
N ALA A 84 -18.13 10.33 9.42
CA ALA A 84 -19.20 9.42 9.85
C ALA A 84 -19.50 9.54 11.34
N LEU A 85 -18.48 9.52 12.21
CA LEU A 85 -18.65 9.67 13.65
C LEU A 85 -19.17 11.06 14.03
N ARG A 86 -18.76 12.11 13.30
CA ARG A 86 -19.22 13.49 13.53
C ARG A 86 -20.69 13.69 13.14
N ASN A 87 -21.08 13.22 11.94
CA ASN A 87 -22.33 13.64 11.31
C ASN A 87 -23.40 12.54 11.28
N ARG A 88 -23.01 11.27 11.34
CA ARG A 88 -23.91 10.14 11.17
C ARG A 88 -24.13 9.34 12.46
N LEU A 89 -23.09 9.18 13.26
CA LEU A 89 -23.06 8.33 14.45
C LEU A 89 -22.48 9.08 15.65
N PRO A 90 -23.06 10.25 16.04
CA PRO A 90 -22.51 11.09 17.10
C PRO A 90 -22.50 10.42 18.47
N LYS A 91 -23.45 9.51 18.76
CA LYS A 91 -23.50 8.80 20.04
C LYS A 91 -22.41 7.73 20.12
N VAL A 92 -22.17 6.98 19.05
CA VAL A 92 -21.01 6.08 18.95
C VAL A 92 -19.70 6.88 19.04
N GLY A 93 -19.61 8.03 18.38
CA GLY A 93 -18.48 8.96 18.49
C GLY A 93 -18.21 9.41 19.93
N ALA A 94 -19.26 9.64 20.72
CA ALA A 94 -19.15 9.97 22.13
C ALA A 94 -18.55 8.82 22.96
N LEU A 95 -18.88 7.56 22.68
CA LEU A 95 -18.27 6.40 23.36
C LEU A 95 -16.76 6.32 23.11
N LEU A 96 -16.32 6.56 21.87
CA LEU A 96 -14.90 6.60 21.54
C LEU A 96 -14.20 7.76 22.28
N THR A 97 -14.84 8.94 22.36
CA THR A 97 -14.31 10.11 23.08
C THR A 97 -14.20 9.85 24.58
N GLN A 98 -15.07 9.05 25.16
CA GLN A 98 -15.02 8.62 26.57
C GLN A 98 -14.00 7.49 26.80
N GLY A 99 -13.51 6.84 25.74
CA GLY A 99 -12.65 5.68 25.82
C GLY A 99 -13.36 4.40 26.25
N ILE A 100 -14.67 4.31 25.99
CA ILE A 100 -15.50 3.12 26.28
C ILE A 100 -15.33 2.07 25.20
N ILE A 101 -15.20 2.50 23.95
CA ILE A 101 -14.89 1.64 22.80
C ILE A 101 -13.57 2.06 22.17
N ASP A 102 -12.92 1.15 21.51
CA ASP A 102 -11.68 1.41 20.75
C ASP A 102 -11.97 1.89 19.31
N LEU A 103 -10.90 2.34 18.65
CA LEU A 103 -10.96 2.82 17.26
C LEU A 103 -11.39 1.72 16.28
N ARG A 104 -10.98 0.47 16.52
CA ARG A 104 -11.28 -0.67 15.67
C ARG A 104 -12.78 -0.95 15.66
N LEU A 105 -13.41 -0.99 16.84
CA LEU A 105 -14.86 -1.20 16.96
C LEU A 105 -15.64 -0.06 16.33
N ALA A 106 -15.23 1.19 16.56
CA ALA A 106 -15.86 2.35 15.93
C ALA A 106 -15.79 2.28 14.38
N ALA A 107 -14.66 1.83 13.83
CA ALA A 107 -14.50 1.65 12.39
C ALA A 107 -15.40 0.55 11.82
N VAL A 108 -15.53 -0.58 12.53
CA VAL A 108 -16.45 -1.68 12.15
C VAL A 108 -17.92 -1.20 12.16
N ILE A 109 -18.33 -0.47 13.21
CA ILE A 109 -19.68 0.11 13.29
C ILE A 109 -19.94 1.06 12.11
N VAL A 110 -19.01 1.98 11.84
CA VAL A 110 -19.14 2.91 10.70
C VAL A 110 -19.25 2.16 9.39
N TRP A 111 -18.46 1.12 9.19
CA TRP A 111 -18.51 0.30 7.97
C TRP A 111 -19.87 -0.37 7.77
N HIS A 112 -20.42 -1.04 8.79
CA HIS A 112 -21.68 -1.77 8.71
C HIS A 112 -22.91 -0.85 8.59
N THR A 113 -22.82 0.40 9.05
CA THR A 113 -23.93 1.38 8.96
C THR A 113 -23.87 2.25 7.70
N THR A 114 -22.88 2.07 6.81
CA THR A 114 -22.67 2.95 5.65
C THR A 114 -23.85 2.98 4.67
N LEU A 115 -24.61 1.89 4.55
CA LEU A 115 -25.72 1.74 3.62
C LEU A 115 -27.03 2.36 4.11
N ILE A 116 -27.14 2.77 5.37
CA ILE A 116 -28.32 3.44 5.92
C ILE A 116 -28.42 4.84 5.32
N THR A 117 -29.50 5.12 4.59
CA THR A 117 -29.72 6.41 3.92
C THR A 117 -30.83 7.24 4.60
N ASP A 118 -31.76 6.57 5.30
CA ASP A 118 -32.82 7.26 6.08
C ASP A 118 -32.24 7.83 7.38
N PRO A 119 -32.36 9.17 7.61
CA PRO A 119 -31.85 9.79 8.81
C PRO A 119 -32.52 9.30 10.10
N THR A 120 -33.80 8.90 10.04
CA THR A 120 -34.55 8.41 11.19
C THR A 120 -34.06 7.03 11.62
N ALA A 121 -33.95 6.11 10.65
CA ALA A 121 -33.37 4.79 10.89
C ALA A 121 -31.93 4.89 11.41
N LEU A 122 -31.13 5.79 10.85
CA LEU A 122 -29.76 6.02 11.27
C LEU A 122 -29.66 6.52 12.73
N ALA A 123 -30.53 7.44 13.14
CA ALA A 123 -30.57 7.94 14.52
C ALA A 123 -30.96 6.85 15.54
N LEU A 124 -31.88 5.94 15.15
CA LEU A 124 -32.28 4.78 15.97
C LEU A 124 -31.11 3.78 16.08
N VAL A 125 -30.43 3.49 14.97
CA VAL A 125 -29.28 2.59 14.96
C VAL A 125 -28.12 3.16 15.78
N ASP A 126 -27.81 4.48 15.66
CA ASP A 126 -26.77 5.13 16.47
C ASP A 126 -27.10 5.03 17.97
N ALA A 127 -28.37 5.23 18.35
CA ALA A 127 -28.79 5.10 19.74
C ALA A 127 -28.66 3.66 20.28
N ALA A 128 -29.12 2.69 19.51
CA ALA A 128 -29.05 1.28 19.88
C ALA A 128 -27.59 0.81 19.99
N LEU A 129 -26.77 1.12 19.00
CA LEU A 129 -25.33 0.79 19.02
C LEU A 129 -24.59 1.46 20.17
N ALA A 130 -24.95 2.71 20.52
CA ALA A 130 -24.35 3.40 21.66
C ALA A 130 -24.67 2.74 23.00
N THR A 131 -25.81 2.07 23.10
CA THR A 131 -26.18 1.30 24.31
C THR A 131 -25.44 -0.03 24.38
N ASP A 132 -25.34 -0.75 23.25
CA ASP A 132 -24.89 -2.14 23.22
C ASP A 132 -23.37 -2.30 22.98
N ALA A 133 -22.73 -1.35 22.27
CA ALA A 133 -21.34 -1.47 21.82
C ALA A 133 -20.32 -1.66 22.94
N GLN A 134 -20.61 -1.17 24.15
CA GLN A 134 -19.77 -1.39 25.32
C GLN A 134 -19.60 -2.87 25.71
N CYS A 135 -20.54 -3.72 25.26
CA CYS A 135 -20.52 -5.16 25.51
C CYS A 135 -19.84 -5.96 24.39
N TYR A 136 -19.39 -5.32 23.31
CA TYR A 136 -18.83 -6.01 22.15
C TYR A 136 -17.32 -6.34 22.27
N GLY A 137 -16.61 -5.74 23.22
CA GLY A 137 -15.17 -5.95 23.41
C GLY A 137 -14.74 -7.43 23.47
N PRO A 138 -15.44 -8.30 24.23
CA PRO A 138 -15.09 -9.72 24.32
C PRO A 138 -15.51 -10.56 23.10
N LEU A 139 -16.28 -10.01 22.17
CA LEU A 139 -16.80 -10.76 21.04
C LEU A 139 -15.73 -10.96 19.96
N SER A 140 -15.74 -12.14 19.34
CA SER A 140 -14.96 -12.35 18.12
C SER A 140 -15.48 -11.47 16.98
N ALA A 141 -14.63 -11.17 15.98
CA ALA A 141 -15.02 -10.32 14.87
C ALA A 141 -16.33 -10.75 14.16
N PRO A 142 -16.57 -12.05 13.86
CA PRO A 142 -17.86 -12.48 13.28
C PRO A 142 -19.06 -12.22 14.20
N LYS A 143 -18.91 -12.41 15.53
CA LYS A 143 -19.99 -12.16 16.49
C LYS A 143 -20.27 -10.66 16.62
N THR A 144 -19.25 -9.82 16.64
CA THR A 144 -19.39 -8.36 16.63
C THR A 144 -20.13 -7.90 15.38
N THR A 145 -19.75 -8.39 14.21
CA THR A 145 -20.42 -8.11 12.94
C THR A 145 -21.90 -8.52 12.99
N ALA A 146 -22.20 -9.74 13.43
CA ALA A 146 -23.58 -10.24 13.53
C ALA A 146 -24.43 -9.41 14.50
N ALA A 147 -23.88 -8.96 15.63
CA ALA A 147 -24.56 -8.10 16.59
C ALA A 147 -24.90 -6.72 15.98
N ILE A 148 -23.96 -6.10 15.27
CA ILE A 148 -24.18 -4.82 14.57
C ILE A 148 -25.24 -5.01 13.47
N ASP A 149 -25.08 -6.02 12.63
CA ASP A 149 -26.01 -6.29 11.52
C ASP A 149 -27.43 -6.57 12.00
N SER A 150 -27.61 -7.25 13.15
CA SER A 150 -28.93 -7.47 13.73
C SER A 150 -29.63 -6.18 14.15
N ILE A 151 -28.90 -5.19 14.64
CA ILE A 151 -29.44 -3.86 14.94
C ILE A 151 -29.80 -3.12 13.65
N VAL A 152 -28.92 -3.16 12.65
CA VAL A 152 -29.18 -2.54 11.34
C VAL A 152 -30.40 -3.19 10.69
N GLU A 153 -30.51 -4.53 10.69
CA GLU A 153 -31.63 -5.26 10.08
C GLU A 153 -32.98 -4.89 10.72
N ARG A 154 -33.02 -4.65 12.03
CA ARG A 154 -34.22 -4.25 12.75
C ARG A 154 -34.76 -2.90 12.29
N HIS A 155 -33.91 -1.95 11.93
CA HIS A 155 -34.28 -0.57 11.61
C HIS A 155 -34.24 -0.25 10.12
N ASP A 156 -33.37 -0.92 9.35
CA ASP A 156 -33.24 -0.77 7.89
C ASP A 156 -32.70 -2.06 7.25
N PRO A 157 -33.57 -3.06 7.00
CA PRO A 157 -33.16 -4.36 6.43
C PRO A 157 -32.42 -4.24 5.10
N ALA A 158 -32.70 -3.20 4.29
CA ALA A 158 -32.01 -2.95 3.03
C ALA A 158 -30.56 -2.50 3.20
N ALA A 159 -30.19 -2.08 4.39
CA ALA A 159 -28.86 -1.58 4.70
C ALA A 159 -27.91 -2.63 5.29
N VAL A 160 -28.35 -3.85 5.50
CA VAL A 160 -27.48 -4.94 5.97
C VAL A 160 -26.47 -5.30 4.91
N ARG A 161 -25.18 -5.33 5.28
CA ARG A 161 -24.12 -5.79 4.39
C ARG A 161 -24.14 -7.30 4.24
N ARG A 162 -24.77 -7.77 3.20
CA ARG A 162 -24.82 -9.22 2.88
C ARG A 162 -23.58 -9.60 2.08
N HIS A 163 -22.93 -10.68 2.50
CA HIS A 163 -21.70 -11.19 1.86
C HIS A 163 -21.93 -11.78 0.43
N ARG A 164 -22.63 -11.06 -0.44
CA ARG A 164 -22.53 -11.31 -1.91
C ARG A 164 -21.20 -10.80 -2.49
N VAL A 165 -20.30 -10.46 -1.60
CA VAL A 165 -19.06 -9.75 -1.86
C VAL A 165 -18.00 -10.67 -2.44
N GLY A 166 -18.08 -11.99 -2.30
CA GLY A 166 -17.05 -12.88 -2.84
C GLY A 166 -16.79 -12.67 -4.33
N ALA A 167 -17.84 -12.62 -5.15
CA ALA A 167 -17.67 -12.41 -6.59
C ALA A 167 -17.33 -10.96 -6.99
N ARG A 168 -17.69 -9.96 -6.19
CA ARG A 168 -17.35 -8.54 -6.46
C ARG A 168 -16.03 -8.12 -5.84
N GLY A 169 -15.63 -8.74 -4.74
CA GLY A 169 -14.36 -8.50 -4.05
C GLY A 169 -13.22 -9.36 -4.57
N ARG A 170 -13.33 -9.84 -5.83
CA ARG A 170 -12.21 -10.54 -6.45
C ARG A 170 -11.01 -9.63 -6.49
N ASP A 171 -9.92 -10.10 -5.96
CA ASP A 171 -8.65 -9.39 -5.95
C ASP A 171 -7.51 -10.40 -5.93
N VAL A 172 -6.37 -9.99 -6.42
CA VAL A 172 -5.12 -10.71 -6.32
C VAL A 172 -4.11 -9.77 -5.67
N VAL A 173 -3.58 -10.20 -4.54
CA VAL A 173 -2.62 -9.43 -3.76
C VAL A 173 -1.27 -10.12 -3.82
N ILE A 174 -0.24 -9.35 -4.14
CA ILE A 174 1.15 -9.77 -4.13
C ILE A 174 1.90 -8.85 -3.18
N ASN A 175 2.38 -9.41 -2.08
CA ASN A 175 3.17 -8.68 -1.08
C ASN A 175 4.59 -9.20 -1.06
N ALA A 176 5.54 -8.36 -0.65
CA ALA A 176 6.85 -8.86 -0.28
C ALA A 176 6.69 -9.84 0.87
N ALA A 177 7.17 -11.07 0.70
CA ALA A 177 7.29 -12.00 1.81
C ALA A 177 8.34 -11.49 2.82
N ASP A 178 8.28 -11.99 4.05
CA ASP A 178 9.21 -11.57 5.10
C ASP A 178 10.68 -11.68 4.67
N HIS A 179 11.35 -10.58 4.82
CA HIS A 179 12.79 -10.35 4.90
C HIS A 179 13.73 -11.33 4.18
N ASN A 180 14.16 -10.95 2.98
CA ASN A 180 15.30 -11.53 2.23
C ASN A 180 15.17 -12.97 1.74
N SER A 181 14.00 -13.60 1.78
CA SER A 181 13.78 -14.95 1.24
C SER A 181 13.84 -15.02 -0.29
N GLY A 182 13.70 -13.89 -0.98
CA GLY A 182 13.56 -13.87 -2.45
C GLY A 182 12.19 -14.33 -2.94
N THR A 183 11.24 -14.57 -2.03
CA THR A 183 9.86 -14.96 -2.34
C THR A 183 8.90 -13.79 -2.18
N ALA A 184 7.68 -13.95 -2.66
CA ALA A 184 6.58 -13.02 -2.46
C ALA A 184 5.31 -13.80 -2.11
N ASP A 185 4.53 -13.28 -1.17
CA ASP A 185 3.23 -13.86 -0.84
C ASP A 185 2.22 -13.53 -1.93
N PHE A 186 1.51 -14.54 -2.37
CA PHE A 186 0.44 -14.46 -3.36
C PHE A 186 -0.85 -15.02 -2.75
N TRP A 187 -1.90 -14.19 -2.66
CA TRP A 187 -3.19 -14.60 -2.17
C TRP A 187 -4.32 -13.76 -2.79
N GLY A 188 -5.54 -14.29 -2.75
CA GLY A 188 -6.66 -13.57 -3.32
C GLY A 188 -7.93 -14.38 -3.44
N SER A 189 -8.92 -13.84 -4.14
CA SER A 189 -10.22 -14.47 -4.41
C SER A 189 -10.54 -14.41 -5.89
N LEU A 190 -10.81 -15.55 -6.49
CA LEU A 190 -11.23 -15.74 -7.88
C LEU A 190 -12.68 -16.25 -7.93
N LEU A 191 -13.30 -16.21 -9.12
CA LEU A 191 -14.50 -17.00 -9.35
C LEU A 191 -14.16 -18.49 -9.22
N ALA A 192 -15.07 -19.30 -8.69
CA ALA A 192 -14.80 -20.71 -8.40
C ALA A 192 -14.34 -21.50 -9.63
N HIS A 193 -14.91 -21.22 -10.81
CA HIS A 193 -14.49 -21.88 -12.05
C HIS A 193 -13.11 -21.42 -12.52
N ASP A 194 -12.76 -20.12 -12.35
CA ASP A 194 -11.43 -19.59 -12.68
C ASP A 194 -10.37 -20.17 -11.73
N ALA A 195 -10.70 -20.29 -10.44
CA ALA A 195 -9.82 -20.92 -9.45
C ALA A 195 -9.57 -22.40 -9.79
N ALA A 196 -10.62 -23.15 -10.16
CA ALA A 196 -10.49 -24.54 -10.57
C ALA A 196 -9.69 -24.69 -11.87
N LEU A 197 -9.88 -23.78 -12.85
CA LEU A 197 -9.12 -23.77 -14.08
C LEU A 197 -7.63 -23.49 -13.79
N LEU A 198 -7.32 -22.48 -12.97
CA LEU A 198 -5.96 -22.15 -12.57
C LEU A 198 -5.29 -23.31 -11.84
N ASP A 199 -5.97 -23.92 -10.85
CA ASP A 199 -5.46 -25.06 -10.09
C ASP A 199 -5.13 -26.26 -10.99
N THR A 200 -6.06 -26.60 -11.90
CA THR A 200 -5.87 -27.67 -12.88
C THR A 200 -4.68 -27.39 -13.79
N ARG A 201 -4.56 -26.14 -14.29
CA ARG A 201 -3.49 -25.75 -15.19
C ARG A 201 -2.12 -25.83 -14.51
N LEU A 202 -2.00 -25.26 -13.30
CA LEU A 202 -0.77 -25.32 -12.50
C LEU A 202 -0.36 -26.75 -12.21
N SER A 203 -1.32 -27.60 -11.85
CA SER A 203 -1.06 -29.03 -11.57
C SER A 203 -0.61 -29.79 -12.83
N THR A 204 -1.17 -29.48 -13.99
CA THR A 204 -0.77 -30.07 -15.26
C THR A 204 0.66 -29.68 -15.62
N MET A 205 0.96 -28.37 -15.61
CA MET A 205 2.33 -27.88 -15.91
C MET A 205 3.37 -28.41 -14.93
N ALA A 206 3.04 -28.54 -13.65
CA ALA A 206 3.95 -29.06 -12.62
C ALA A 206 4.24 -30.58 -12.77
N ARG A 207 3.33 -31.34 -13.38
CA ARG A 207 3.53 -32.79 -13.67
C ARG A 207 4.23 -33.03 -15.00
N ASP A 208 4.23 -32.06 -15.89
CA ASP A 208 4.76 -32.16 -17.25
C ASP A 208 6.27 -31.95 -17.34
N VAL A 209 6.99 -32.08 -16.22
CA VAL A 209 8.44 -32.06 -16.13
C VAL A 209 8.96 -33.45 -15.79
N CYS A 210 10.24 -33.76 -16.08
CA CYS A 210 10.79 -35.09 -15.85
C CYS A 210 10.94 -35.42 -14.34
N ALA A 211 11.10 -36.70 -14.04
CA ALA A 211 11.23 -37.17 -12.65
C ALA A 211 12.53 -36.69 -11.96
N ALA A 212 13.55 -36.32 -12.74
CA ALA A 212 14.82 -35.80 -12.24
C ALA A 212 14.81 -34.29 -11.96
N ASP A 213 13.67 -33.63 -12.13
CA ASP A 213 13.55 -32.19 -11.74
C ASP A 213 13.70 -32.06 -10.22
N PRO A 214 14.65 -31.23 -9.72
CA PRO A 214 14.96 -31.15 -8.29
C PRO A 214 13.87 -30.51 -7.46
N ARG A 215 12.97 -29.74 -8.07
CA ARG A 215 11.90 -29.02 -7.39
C ARG A 215 10.81 -29.96 -6.87
N THR A 216 10.30 -29.67 -5.69
CA THR A 216 9.11 -30.34 -5.15
C THR A 216 7.85 -29.97 -5.95
N MET A 217 6.76 -30.72 -5.81
CA MET A 217 5.49 -30.42 -6.47
C MET A 217 4.93 -29.02 -6.12
N PRO A 218 4.96 -28.54 -4.85
CA PRO A 218 4.60 -27.16 -4.52
C PRO A 218 5.48 -26.12 -5.23
N GLN A 219 6.79 -26.31 -5.27
CA GLN A 219 7.73 -25.41 -5.98
C GLN A 219 7.44 -25.38 -7.49
N ARG A 220 7.23 -26.54 -8.12
CA ARG A 220 6.85 -26.62 -9.54
C ARG A 220 5.54 -25.87 -9.82
N ARG A 221 4.53 -25.94 -8.93
CA ARG A 221 3.27 -25.20 -9.07
C ARG A 221 3.46 -23.68 -8.93
N ALA A 222 4.32 -23.24 -8.01
CA ALA A 222 4.66 -21.83 -7.86
C ALA A 222 5.39 -21.30 -9.10
N ASP A 223 6.37 -22.05 -9.61
CA ASP A 223 7.11 -21.69 -10.83
C ASP A 223 6.22 -21.72 -12.09
N ALA A 224 5.26 -22.66 -12.15
CA ALA A 224 4.27 -22.72 -13.21
C ALA A 224 3.38 -21.46 -13.25
N LEU A 225 3.04 -20.87 -12.08
CA LEU A 225 2.33 -19.60 -12.04
C LEU A 225 3.16 -18.46 -12.63
N GLY A 226 4.47 -18.42 -12.35
CA GLY A 226 5.40 -17.48 -12.94
C GLY A 226 5.52 -17.66 -14.47
N ALA A 227 5.58 -18.90 -14.95
CA ALA A 227 5.60 -19.22 -16.38
C ALA A 227 4.30 -18.77 -17.08
N LEU A 228 3.13 -19.02 -16.50
CA LEU A 228 1.84 -18.52 -17.00
C LEU A 228 1.80 -17.01 -17.06
N ALA A 229 2.26 -16.32 -16.03
CA ALA A 229 2.33 -14.86 -15.99
C ALA A 229 3.24 -14.30 -17.11
N ALA A 230 4.27 -15.04 -17.50
CA ALA A 230 5.15 -14.71 -18.61
C ALA A 230 4.60 -15.11 -19.99
N GLY A 231 3.41 -15.73 -20.05
CA GLY A 231 2.77 -16.17 -21.30
C GLY A 231 3.16 -17.56 -21.77
N SER A 232 3.94 -18.33 -20.97
CA SER A 232 4.32 -19.70 -21.32
C SER A 232 3.16 -20.67 -21.11
N THR A 233 3.09 -21.68 -21.96
CA THR A 233 2.10 -22.76 -21.85
C THR A 233 2.64 -24.01 -21.13
N HIS A 234 3.92 -24.06 -20.81
CA HIS A 234 4.62 -25.17 -20.15
C HIS A 234 5.60 -24.65 -19.09
N LEU A 235 6.00 -25.52 -18.19
CA LEU A 235 7.07 -25.27 -17.22
C LEU A 235 8.35 -25.92 -17.71
N SER A 236 9.42 -25.13 -17.89
CA SER A 236 10.73 -25.68 -18.24
C SER A 236 11.29 -26.56 -17.12
N CYS A 237 11.82 -27.73 -17.48
CA CYS A 237 12.42 -28.65 -16.52
C CYS A 237 13.75 -28.13 -15.98
N GLY A 238 13.97 -28.26 -14.68
CA GLY A 238 15.19 -27.85 -13.96
C GLY A 238 16.24 -28.96 -13.77
N CYS A 239 16.08 -30.13 -14.40
CA CYS A 239 16.97 -31.30 -14.19
C CYS A 239 18.41 -31.09 -14.67
N GLY A 240 18.68 -30.12 -15.54
CA GLY A 240 20.01 -29.85 -16.09
C GLY A 240 20.51 -30.86 -17.15
N GLU A 241 19.71 -31.88 -17.52
CA GLU A 241 20.05 -32.86 -18.54
C GLU A 241 19.98 -32.25 -19.94
N ALA A 242 21.05 -32.37 -20.73
CA ALA A 242 21.17 -31.76 -22.05
C ALA A 242 20.13 -32.26 -23.09
N HIS A 243 19.59 -33.46 -22.91
CA HIS A 243 18.61 -34.08 -23.80
C HIS A 243 17.24 -34.29 -23.15
N CYS A 244 16.91 -33.54 -22.08
CA CYS A 244 15.60 -33.63 -21.48
C CYS A 244 14.54 -33.10 -22.44
N PRO A 245 13.50 -33.89 -22.79
CA PRO A 245 12.46 -33.46 -23.71
C PRO A 245 11.61 -32.29 -23.18
N HIS A 246 11.70 -32.02 -21.88
CA HIS A 246 10.99 -30.94 -21.19
C HIS A 246 11.88 -29.72 -20.94
N SER A 247 13.15 -29.70 -21.37
CA SER A 247 14.06 -28.56 -21.32
C SER A 247 13.81 -27.65 -22.54
N GLY A 248 12.66 -27.06 -22.65
CA GLY A 248 12.38 -26.03 -23.66
C GLY A 248 12.98 -24.66 -23.28
N PRO A 249 13.16 -23.76 -24.26
CA PRO A 249 13.55 -22.39 -23.95
C PRO A 249 12.55 -21.77 -22.97
N ASP A 250 13.08 -21.01 -22.02
CA ASP A 250 12.26 -20.27 -21.05
C ASP A 250 11.62 -19.07 -21.76
N ASP A 251 10.38 -19.21 -22.22
CA ASP A 251 9.63 -18.18 -22.94
C ASP A 251 9.25 -16.97 -22.05
N ARG A 252 9.72 -16.94 -20.80
CA ARG A 252 9.46 -15.87 -19.83
C ARG A 252 10.01 -14.49 -20.22
N ALA A 253 10.59 -14.34 -21.40
CA ALA A 253 11.32 -13.14 -21.76
C ALA A 253 10.59 -12.20 -22.73
N THR A 254 9.36 -12.45 -23.19
CA THR A 254 8.95 -11.85 -24.45
C THR A 254 8.11 -10.57 -24.37
N SER A 255 7.49 -10.23 -23.26
CA SER A 255 6.61 -9.04 -23.23
C SER A 255 6.69 -8.16 -21.98
N ILE A 256 7.18 -8.68 -20.85
CA ILE A 256 7.23 -7.92 -19.58
C ILE A 256 8.69 -7.76 -19.15
N VAL A 257 9.13 -6.51 -18.98
CA VAL A 257 10.47 -6.19 -18.49
C VAL A 257 10.39 -5.86 -17.00
N VAL A 258 11.03 -6.68 -16.17
CA VAL A 258 11.21 -6.39 -14.75
C VAL A 258 12.58 -5.76 -14.56
N HIS A 259 12.62 -4.54 -14.03
CA HIS A 259 13.86 -3.85 -13.72
C HIS A 259 14.28 -4.16 -12.28
N VAL A 260 15.54 -4.55 -12.12
CA VAL A 260 16.15 -4.87 -10.83
C VAL A 260 17.34 -3.94 -10.60
N LEU A 261 17.41 -3.32 -9.41
CA LEU A 261 18.54 -2.51 -8.98
C LEU A 261 19.42 -3.36 -8.04
N ALA A 262 20.70 -3.50 -8.37
CA ALA A 262 21.63 -4.33 -7.61
C ALA A 262 22.95 -3.60 -7.33
N HIS A 263 23.61 -3.98 -6.23
CA HIS A 263 24.98 -3.56 -5.96
C HIS A 263 25.95 -4.38 -6.84
N PRO A 264 27.05 -3.79 -7.32
CA PRO A 264 28.04 -4.52 -8.14
C PRO A 264 28.54 -5.82 -7.50
N ASP A 265 28.78 -5.79 -6.19
CA ASP A 265 29.27 -6.95 -5.44
C ASP A 265 28.29 -8.15 -5.46
N SER A 266 26.98 -7.87 -5.60
CA SER A 266 25.94 -8.89 -5.65
C SER A 266 25.89 -9.63 -7.01
N LEU A 267 26.55 -9.10 -8.05
CA LEU A 267 26.59 -9.70 -9.39
C LEU A 267 27.53 -10.90 -9.47
N SER A 268 28.52 -10.98 -8.57
CA SER A 268 29.57 -12.01 -8.55
C SER A 268 29.27 -13.17 -7.59
N SER A 269 28.10 -13.20 -6.97
CA SER A 269 27.71 -14.29 -6.08
C SER A 269 27.60 -15.61 -6.84
N ALA A 270 28.01 -16.71 -6.23
CA ALA A 270 27.71 -18.04 -6.78
C ALA A 270 26.19 -18.25 -6.78
N ALA A 271 25.65 -18.82 -7.85
CA ALA A 271 24.25 -19.22 -7.89
C ALA A 271 24.00 -20.28 -6.82
N ASP A 272 23.04 -20.01 -5.94
CA ASP A 272 22.63 -20.97 -4.93
C ASP A 272 21.83 -22.09 -5.59
N ARG A 273 22.28 -23.32 -5.39
CA ARG A 273 21.56 -24.51 -5.86
C ARG A 273 20.61 -25.08 -4.80
N GLU A 274 20.60 -24.49 -3.61
CA GLU A 274 19.82 -24.97 -2.46
C GLU A 274 18.39 -24.35 -2.42
N THR A 275 18.00 -23.60 -3.46
CA THR A 275 16.63 -23.05 -3.54
C THR A 275 15.59 -24.08 -3.96
N ASP A 276 16.02 -25.25 -4.47
CA ASP A 276 15.15 -26.31 -4.97
C ASP A 276 15.28 -27.57 -4.08
N GLY A 277 14.18 -28.18 -3.73
CA GLY A 277 14.16 -29.42 -2.96
C GLY A 277 13.30 -29.33 -1.69
N ALA A 278 13.24 -30.41 -0.94
CA ALA A 278 12.56 -30.50 0.33
C ALA A 278 13.56 -30.17 1.46
N ASP A 279 13.58 -28.92 1.88
CA ASP A 279 14.28 -28.56 3.11
C ASP A 279 13.43 -28.93 4.31
N GLY A 280 14.06 -29.61 5.28
CA GLY A 280 13.46 -29.74 6.60
C GLY A 280 13.31 -28.36 7.26
N PRO A 281 12.38 -28.18 8.20
CA PRO A 281 12.24 -26.93 8.94
C PRO A 281 13.58 -26.59 9.59
N THR A 282 14.15 -25.44 9.21
CA THR A 282 15.32 -24.90 9.87
C THR A 282 14.95 -24.50 11.30
N GLU A 283 15.91 -24.57 12.23
CA GLU A 283 15.70 -24.13 13.62
C GLU A 283 15.15 -22.67 13.73
N LEU A 284 15.23 -21.90 12.63
CA LEU A 284 14.74 -20.52 12.50
C LEU A 284 13.22 -20.45 12.26
N ASP A 285 12.58 -21.54 11.80
CA ASP A 285 11.12 -21.59 11.55
C ASP A 285 10.32 -21.96 12.81
N ARG A 286 10.99 -22.16 13.93
CA ARG A 286 10.36 -22.43 15.22
C ARG A 286 10.01 -21.12 15.91
N ASP A 287 8.74 -20.95 16.26
CA ASP A 287 8.33 -19.88 17.15
C ASP A 287 9.15 -19.94 18.47
N PRO A 288 9.76 -18.84 18.91
CA PRO A 288 10.52 -18.80 20.13
C PRO A 288 9.64 -19.22 21.32
N THR A 289 10.21 -20.02 22.22
CA THR A 289 9.50 -20.43 23.44
C THR A 289 9.23 -19.22 24.34
N LEU A 290 8.24 -19.33 25.23
CA LEU A 290 7.90 -18.27 26.18
C LEU A 290 9.13 -17.83 27.01
N ASP A 291 10.01 -18.78 27.36
CA ASP A 291 11.24 -18.50 28.10
C ASP A 291 12.25 -17.70 27.26
N GLU A 292 12.39 -17.99 25.96
CA GLU A 292 13.24 -17.23 25.05
C GLU A 292 12.70 -15.79 24.88
N TRP A 293 11.38 -15.62 24.80
CA TRP A 293 10.73 -14.30 24.80
C TRP A 293 10.95 -13.51 26.09
N THR A 294 10.87 -14.18 27.26
CA THR A 294 10.95 -13.52 28.55
C THR A 294 12.38 -13.22 28.97
N THR A 295 13.34 -14.05 28.61
CA THR A 295 14.76 -13.86 28.96
C THR A 295 15.51 -12.93 28.01
N GLY A 296 14.94 -12.63 26.84
CA GLY A 296 15.57 -11.77 25.83
C GLY A 296 16.85 -12.36 25.24
N VAL A 297 17.10 -13.64 25.43
CA VAL A 297 18.21 -14.37 24.80
C VAL A 297 17.80 -14.73 23.38
N HIS A 298 17.74 -13.73 22.51
CA HIS A 298 17.79 -14.00 21.07
C HIS A 298 19.23 -14.39 20.76
N ARG A 299 19.48 -15.66 20.55
CA ARG A 299 20.72 -16.13 19.96
C ARG A 299 20.72 -15.60 18.52
N GLU A 300 21.42 -14.48 18.29
CA GLU A 300 21.68 -14.06 16.91
C GLU A 300 22.30 -15.25 16.17
N PRO A 301 21.72 -15.68 15.04
CA PRO A 301 22.38 -16.69 14.22
C PRO A 301 23.78 -16.16 13.88
N ALA A 302 24.79 -17.00 14.06
CA ALA A 302 26.17 -16.63 13.75
C ALA A 302 26.21 -16.07 12.33
N PRO A 303 26.85 -14.91 12.09
CA PRO A 303 26.90 -14.32 10.77
C PRO A 303 27.64 -15.27 9.83
N SER A 304 26.92 -15.94 8.96
CA SER A 304 27.46 -16.76 7.89
C SER A 304 28.02 -15.83 6.81
N GLY A 305 29.28 -15.43 6.90
CA GLY A 305 29.98 -14.68 5.88
C GLY A 305 29.51 -13.24 5.62
N PRO A 306 30.17 -12.48 4.76
CA PRO A 306 29.71 -11.13 4.38
C PRO A 306 28.38 -11.25 3.63
N ARG A 307 27.30 -10.70 4.22
CA ARG A 307 25.99 -10.65 3.56
C ARG A 307 26.06 -9.68 2.39
N LEU A 308 25.96 -10.19 1.19
CA LEU A 308 25.83 -9.37 -0.01
C LEU A 308 24.48 -8.66 -0.01
N PRO A 309 24.43 -7.38 -0.42
CA PRO A 309 23.17 -6.64 -0.49
C PRO A 309 22.15 -7.32 -1.41
N ALA A 310 20.92 -7.47 -0.98
CA ALA A 310 19.84 -7.95 -1.84
C ALA A 310 19.56 -6.92 -2.95
N ALA A 311 19.22 -7.40 -4.14
CA ALA A 311 18.78 -6.57 -5.24
C ALA A 311 17.30 -6.20 -5.06
N GLN A 312 16.92 -4.99 -5.52
CA GLN A 312 15.57 -4.44 -5.37
C GLN A 312 14.83 -4.46 -6.71
N ILE A 313 13.62 -5.01 -6.75
CA ILE A 313 12.74 -4.91 -7.93
C ILE A 313 12.13 -3.51 -7.99
N ILE A 314 12.37 -2.80 -9.10
CA ILE A 314 11.81 -1.45 -9.31
C ILE A 314 10.34 -1.57 -9.67
N GLY A 315 9.48 -0.97 -8.84
CA GLY A 315 8.03 -1.04 -9.03
C GLY A 315 7.35 -2.24 -8.38
N GLY A 316 8.11 -3.12 -7.72
CA GLY A 316 7.57 -4.26 -6.98
C GLY A 316 7.54 -3.99 -5.48
N ASN A 317 6.58 -3.28 -4.96
CA ASN A 317 6.21 -3.10 -3.52
C ASN A 317 7.24 -3.59 -2.47
N GLY A 318 8.55 -3.25 -2.62
CA GLY A 318 9.59 -3.69 -1.71
C GLY A 318 10.14 -5.10 -1.96
N LEU A 319 9.78 -5.76 -3.07
CA LEU A 319 10.31 -7.07 -3.43
C LEU A 319 11.83 -7.01 -3.62
N ALA A 320 12.53 -7.88 -2.91
CA ALA A 320 13.98 -8.02 -2.98
C ALA A 320 14.37 -9.38 -3.56
N ILE A 321 15.52 -9.43 -4.24
CA ILE A 321 16.10 -10.64 -4.82
C ILE A 321 17.44 -10.87 -4.12
N PRO A 322 17.64 -12.01 -3.43
CA PRO A 322 18.95 -12.38 -2.88
C PRO A 322 20.03 -12.45 -3.97
N ALA A 323 21.27 -12.16 -3.61
CA ALA A 323 22.38 -12.16 -4.57
C ALA A 323 22.54 -13.48 -5.35
N PRO A 324 22.38 -14.68 -4.75
CA PRO A 324 22.42 -15.94 -5.49
C PRO A 324 21.32 -16.09 -6.55
N ALA A 325 20.08 -15.66 -6.21
CA ALA A 325 18.97 -15.69 -7.16
C ALA A 325 19.16 -14.68 -8.30
N LEU A 326 19.76 -13.50 -8.01
CA LEU A 326 20.15 -12.53 -9.02
C LEU A 326 21.18 -13.13 -10.01
N SER A 327 22.19 -13.85 -9.50
CA SER A 327 23.19 -14.52 -10.34
C SER A 327 22.55 -15.55 -11.25
N ALA A 328 21.57 -16.30 -10.76
CA ALA A 328 20.79 -17.23 -11.58
C ALA A 328 19.99 -16.54 -12.69
N LEU A 329 19.42 -15.36 -12.42
CA LEU A 329 18.73 -14.55 -13.44
C LEU A 329 19.70 -14.06 -14.53
N ILE A 330 20.90 -13.63 -14.14
CA ILE A 330 21.94 -13.20 -15.08
C ILE A 330 22.41 -14.39 -15.96
N ALA A 331 22.62 -15.55 -15.36
CA ALA A 331 22.97 -16.76 -16.10
C ALA A 331 21.90 -17.18 -17.12
N ARG A 332 20.63 -16.85 -16.86
CA ARG A 332 19.50 -17.05 -17.79
C ARG A 332 19.35 -15.94 -18.83
N GLY A 333 20.28 -14.99 -18.91
CA GLY A 333 20.31 -13.96 -19.95
C GLY A 333 19.74 -12.60 -19.54
N ALA A 334 19.58 -12.31 -18.25
CA ALA A 334 19.19 -10.97 -17.82
C ALA A 334 20.23 -9.92 -18.24
N LYS A 335 19.78 -8.83 -18.84
CA LYS A 335 20.65 -7.75 -19.32
C LYS A 335 21.13 -6.89 -18.15
N VAL A 336 22.45 -6.81 -17.98
CA VAL A 336 23.08 -5.91 -16.98
C VAL A 336 23.39 -4.57 -17.62
N VAL A 337 23.00 -3.47 -16.95
CA VAL A 337 23.27 -2.10 -17.38
C VAL A 337 23.82 -1.30 -16.21
N THR A 338 25.01 -0.71 -16.37
CA THR A 338 25.60 0.15 -15.36
C THR A 338 24.91 1.53 -15.36
N LEU A 339 24.48 1.99 -14.17
CA LEU A 339 23.98 3.34 -13.97
C LEU A 339 25.15 4.28 -13.61
N PRO A 340 25.29 5.44 -14.27
CA PRO A 340 26.23 6.48 -13.87
C PRO A 340 25.88 7.04 -12.49
N LEU A 341 26.86 7.64 -11.82
CA LEU A 341 26.62 8.38 -10.58
C LEU A 341 25.82 9.66 -10.85
N ALA A 342 25.16 10.22 -9.82
CA ALA A 342 24.30 11.39 -9.98
C ALA A 342 25.00 12.60 -10.62
N HIS A 343 26.27 12.84 -10.27
CA HIS A 343 27.07 13.96 -10.77
C HIS A 343 27.58 13.77 -12.22
N ASP A 344 27.51 12.56 -12.77
CA ASP A 344 27.94 12.28 -14.14
C ASP A 344 26.84 12.56 -15.19
N TRP A 345 25.65 12.97 -14.74
CA TRP A 345 24.54 13.21 -15.65
C TRP A 345 24.56 14.64 -16.19
N PRO A 346 24.65 14.81 -17.53
CA PRO A 346 24.53 16.14 -18.12
C PRO A 346 23.09 16.65 -18.02
N THR A 347 22.96 17.96 -17.92
CA THR A 347 21.66 18.64 -18.07
C THR A 347 21.14 18.47 -19.49
N GLU A 348 19.88 18.09 -19.65
CA GLU A 348 19.21 17.95 -20.93
C GLU A 348 18.42 19.21 -21.29
N SER A 349 18.54 19.66 -22.56
CA SER A 349 17.90 20.89 -23.07
C SER A 349 16.45 20.70 -23.54
N ARG A 350 15.78 19.63 -23.13
CA ARG A 350 14.41 19.24 -23.54
C ARG A 350 13.53 19.01 -22.31
N TYR A 351 12.23 19.23 -22.47
CA TYR A 351 11.25 19.02 -21.41
C TYR A 351 11.17 17.55 -20.93
N ARG A 352 11.10 16.60 -21.90
CA ARG A 352 11.01 15.16 -21.55
C ARG A 352 12.41 14.61 -21.35
N PRO A 353 12.73 14.06 -20.17
CA PRO A 353 14.03 13.44 -19.93
C PRO A 353 14.25 12.23 -20.84
N SER A 354 15.51 11.94 -21.17
CA SER A 354 15.87 10.74 -21.93
C SER A 354 15.47 9.49 -21.18
N VAL A 355 15.23 8.39 -21.89
CA VAL A 355 14.89 7.08 -21.28
C VAL A 355 15.91 6.67 -20.22
N ARG A 356 17.18 6.92 -20.48
CA ARG A 356 18.27 6.62 -19.55
C ARG A 356 18.16 7.45 -18.25
N LEU A 357 17.90 8.76 -18.36
CA LEU A 357 17.70 9.63 -17.19
C LEU A 357 16.41 9.25 -16.44
N GLN A 358 15.34 8.88 -17.15
CA GLN A 358 14.12 8.39 -16.53
C GLN A 358 14.39 7.13 -15.69
N HIS A 359 15.19 6.19 -16.20
CA HIS A 359 15.55 4.97 -15.45
C HIS A 359 16.35 5.34 -14.19
N PHE A 360 17.32 6.26 -14.31
CA PHE A 360 18.07 6.71 -13.14
C PHE A 360 17.15 7.30 -12.06
N ILE A 361 16.25 8.22 -12.41
CA ILE A 361 15.31 8.81 -11.45
C ILE A 361 14.43 7.73 -10.79
N ARG A 362 13.95 6.72 -11.56
CA ARG A 362 13.18 5.61 -10.99
C ARG A 362 14.01 4.76 -10.02
N CYS A 363 15.27 4.49 -10.33
CA CYS A 363 16.20 3.76 -9.46
C CYS A 363 16.54 4.54 -8.20
N ARG A 364 16.71 5.86 -8.30
CA ARG A 364 17.01 6.72 -7.15
C ARG A 364 15.80 6.83 -6.21
N ASP A 365 14.63 7.13 -6.74
CA ASP A 365 13.46 7.47 -5.93
C ASP A 365 12.66 6.25 -5.45
N LEU A 366 12.59 5.18 -6.24
CA LEU A 366 11.84 3.92 -6.02
C LEU A 366 10.33 4.08 -5.85
N THR A 367 9.88 5.17 -5.22
CA THR A 367 8.47 5.47 -4.95
C THR A 367 8.17 6.96 -5.18
N CYS A 368 6.89 7.31 -5.15
CA CYS A 368 6.44 8.69 -5.14
C CYS A 368 7.12 9.49 -4.01
N ARG A 369 7.55 10.72 -4.30
CA ARG A 369 8.30 11.58 -3.38
C ARG A 369 7.41 12.52 -2.56
N PHE A 370 6.09 12.35 -2.62
CA PHE A 370 5.15 13.08 -1.76
C PHE A 370 5.13 12.47 -0.34
N PRO A 371 5.02 13.26 0.75
CA PRO A 371 5.01 12.75 2.12
C PRO A 371 3.94 11.68 2.36
N GLY A 372 4.34 10.55 2.96
CA GLY A 372 3.45 9.41 3.25
C GLY A 372 3.05 8.56 2.05
N CYS A 373 3.56 8.82 0.84
CA CYS A 373 3.21 8.05 -0.35
C CYS A 373 4.28 7.02 -0.70
N ASP A 374 3.86 5.78 -0.83
CA ASP A 374 4.67 4.61 -1.21
C ASP A 374 4.38 4.11 -2.64
N HIS A 375 3.62 4.87 -3.44
CA HIS A 375 3.25 4.45 -4.80
C HIS A 375 4.48 4.12 -5.63
N PRO A 376 4.55 2.93 -6.24
CA PRO A 376 5.76 2.43 -6.88
C PRO A 376 6.19 3.25 -8.10
N ALA A 377 7.50 3.29 -8.36
CA ALA A 377 8.12 4.06 -9.45
C ALA A 377 7.54 3.78 -10.84
N SER A 378 7.05 2.55 -11.09
CA SER A 378 6.44 2.15 -12.37
C SER A 378 5.15 2.93 -12.67
N GLY A 379 4.38 3.32 -11.65
CA GLY A 379 3.15 4.10 -11.77
C GLY A 379 3.32 5.60 -11.54
N CYS A 380 4.59 6.10 -11.49
CA CYS A 380 4.87 7.51 -11.25
C CYS A 380 5.26 8.26 -12.52
N ASP A 381 4.80 9.52 -12.61
CA ASP A 381 5.30 10.52 -13.54
C ASP A 381 6.66 11.06 -13.05
N ILE A 382 7.51 11.52 -13.97
CA ILE A 382 8.72 12.27 -13.63
C ILE A 382 8.37 13.74 -13.70
N ASP A 383 8.51 14.41 -12.56
CA ASP A 383 8.12 15.79 -12.34
C ASP A 383 9.34 16.69 -12.13
N HIS A 384 9.30 17.90 -12.69
CA HIS A 384 10.28 18.95 -12.42
C HIS A 384 9.92 19.69 -11.13
N THR A 385 10.87 19.82 -10.21
CA THR A 385 10.69 20.63 -8.99
C THR A 385 10.47 22.09 -9.36
N VAL A 386 11.41 22.66 -10.11
CA VAL A 386 11.24 23.94 -10.79
C VAL A 386 10.76 23.67 -12.21
N PRO A 387 9.59 24.19 -12.62
CA PRO A 387 9.01 23.91 -13.92
C PRO A 387 9.94 24.26 -15.08
N TYR A 388 9.97 23.42 -16.12
CA TYR A 388 10.65 23.73 -17.36
C TYR A 388 9.90 24.84 -18.12
N PRO A 389 10.57 25.81 -18.78
CA PRO A 389 12.02 25.93 -19.00
C PRO A 389 12.77 26.70 -17.90
N ALA A 390 12.11 27.23 -16.88
CA ALA A 390 12.74 27.97 -15.79
C ALA A 390 13.74 27.08 -15.02
N GLY A 391 13.38 25.82 -14.78
CA GLY A 391 14.27 24.79 -14.26
C GLY A 391 14.70 23.80 -15.34
N PRO A 392 15.95 23.33 -15.32
CA PRO A 392 16.47 22.41 -16.31
C PRO A 392 15.97 20.97 -16.11
N THR A 393 16.03 20.15 -17.16
CA THR A 393 15.87 18.71 -17.08
C THR A 393 17.18 18.08 -16.62
N ALA A 394 17.34 17.96 -15.31
CA ALA A 394 18.55 17.50 -14.65
C ALA A 394 18.22 16.64 -13.42
N VAL A 395 19.16 15.80 -12.96
CA VAL A 395 18.99 14.90 -11.81
C VAL A 395 18.53 15.66 -10.56
N GLY A 396 19.10 16.81 -10.26
CA GLY A 396 18.77 17.63 -9.08
C GLY A 396 17.41 18.35 -9.18
N ASN A 397 16.78 18.40 -10.36
CA ASN A 397 15.47 19.05 -10.57
C ASN A 397 14.33 18.08 -10.88
N LEU A 398 14.60 16.78 -10.99
CA LEU A 398 13.61 15.76 -11.32
C LEU A 398 13.31 14.86 -10.12
N LYS A 399 12.06 14.47 -9.97
CA LYS A 399 11.60 13.48 -8.97
C LYS A 399 10.39 12.71 -9.45
N LEU A 400 10.06 11.62 -8.74
CA LEU A 400 8.86 10.82 -9.00
C LEU A 400 7.66 11.34 -8.22
N LEU A 401 6.55 11.56 -8.91
CA LEU A 401 5.25 11.78 -8.29
C LEU A 401 4.22 10.82 -8.93
N CYS A 402 3.42 10.14 -8.12
CA CYS A 402 2.29 9.40 -8.65
C CYS A 402 1.30 10.39 -9.26
N ARG A 403 0.46 9.94 -10.19
CA ARG A 403 -0.46 10.81 -10.93
C ARG A 403 -1.28 11.74 -10.02
N LYS A 404 -1.76 11.25 -8.89
CA LYS A 404 -2.52 12.04 -7.92
C LYS A 404 -1.69 13.18 -7.32
N HIS A 405 -0.49 12.89 -6.84
CA HIS A 405 0.39 13.90 -6.22
C HIS A 405 1.03 14.84 -7.23
N HIS A 406 1.19 14.40 -8.47
CA HIS A 406 1.57 15.29 -9.57
C HIS A 406 0.44 16.32 -9.86
N LEU A 407 -0.81 15.88 -9.94
CA LEU A 407 -1.96 16.78 -10.07
C LEU A 407 -2.11 17.71 -8.86
N LEU A 408 -1.90 17.18 -7.65
CA LEU A 408 -1.93 17.98 -6.43
C LEU A 408 -0.89 19.11 -6.47
N LYS A 409 0.36 18.81 -6.76
CA LYS A 409 1.42 19.82 -6.90
C LYS A 409 1.07 20.85 -7.97
N THR A 410 0.58 20.41 -9.11
CA THR A 410 0.32 21.29 -10.27
C THR A 410 -0.86 22.22 -10.01
N PHE A 411 -1.95 21.74 -9.41
CA PHE A 411 -3.22 22.47 -9.35
C PHE A 411 -3.58 22.97 -7.95
N TRP A 412 -3.02 22.37 -6.89
CA TRP A 412 -3.16 22.79 -5.50
C TRP A 412 -1.85 23.36 -4.94
N GLY A 413 -1.01 23.88 -5.84
CA GLY A 413 0.24 24.57 -5.52
C GLY A 413 0.05 26.08 -5.35
N GLY A 414 1.17 26.83 -5.41
CA GLY A 414 1.21 28.27 -5.29
C GLY A 414 1.41 28.77 -3.84
N SER A 415 1.21 30.05 -3.61
CA SER A 415 1.53 30.70 -2.32
C SER A 415 0.72 30.15 -1.16
N ARG A 416 -0.52 29.70 -1.41
CA ARG A 416 -1.46 29.11 -0.43
C ARG A 416 -1.61 27.60 -0.59
N GLY A 417 -0.81 26.96 -1.43
CA GLY A 417 -0.88 25.55 -1.75
C GLY A 417 0.35 24.76 -1.30
N TRP A 418 0.50 23.58 -1.87
CA TRP A 418 1.69 22.77 -1.69
C TRP A 418 2.88 23.35 -2.44
N ARG A 419 4.00 23.44 -1.76
CA ARG A 419 5.28 23.88 -2.34
C ARG A 419 6.34 22.84 -2.05
N ASP A 420 7.27 22.67 -2.98
CA ASP A 420 8.36 21.72 -2.85
C ASP A 420 9.70 22.36 -3.23
N HIS A 421 10.74 21.90 -2.57
CA HIS A 421 12.12 22.26 -2.83
C HIS A 421 12.96 20.99 -2.80
N GLN A 422 13.77 20.77 -3.84
CA GLN A 422 14.63 19.60 -3.97
C GLN A 422 16.10 20.00 -3.79
N ALA A 423 16.80 19.29 -2.92
CA ALA A 423 18.25 19.40 -2.76
C ALA A 423 18.98 18.49 -3.77
N GLY A 424 20.26 18.73 -4.00
CA GLY A 424 21.09 18.00 -4.96
C GLY A 424 21.18 16.49 -4.69
N ASP A 425 21.00 16.05 -3.43
CA ASP A 425 20.96 14.64 -3.03
C ASP A 425 19.61 13.96 -3.29
N GLY A 426 18.68 14.66 -3.93
CA GLY A 426 17.31 14.19 -4.17
C GLY A 426 16.39 14.27 -2.95
N THR A 427 16.82 14.84 -1.82
CA THR A 427 15.94 15.14 -0.68
C THR A 427 14.95 16.22 -1.09
N VAL A 428 13.66 16.00 -0.81
CA VAL A 428 12.60 16.97 -1.11
C VAL A 428 11.98 17.47 0.19
N ARG A 429 11.98 18.78 0.35
CA ARG A 429 11.26 19.49 1.41
C ARG A 429 9.92 19.97 0.88
N TRP A 430 8.84 19.56 1.50
CA TRP A 430 7.48 19.96 1.19
C TRP A 430 6.94 20.92 2.23
N ILE A 431 6.20 21.93 1.78
CA ILE A 431 5.48 22.86 2.65
C ILE A 431 3.99 22.74 2.30
N SER A 432 3.18 22.37 3.30
CA SER A 432 1.73 22.23 3.13
C SER A 432 1.04 23.59 3.06
N PRO A 433 -0.26 23.64 2.64
CA PRO A 433 -1.09 24.85 2.69
C PRO A 433 -1.20 25.46 4.09
N THR A 434 -1.05 24.62 5.14
CA THR A 434 -1.07 25.05 6.55
C THR A 434 0.28 25.46 7.10
N GLY A 435 1.34 25.49 6.26
CA GLY A 435 2.70 25.91 6.64
C GLY A 435 3.56 24.83 7.26
N HIS A 436 3.04 23.60 7.47
CA HIS A 436 3.84 22.50 8.01
C HIS A 436 4.85 22.01 6.98
N THR A 437 6.04 21.69 7.46
CA THR A 437 7.14 21.21 6.63
C THR A 437 7.35 19.71 6.80
N TYR A 438 7.51 19.01 5.67
CA TYR A 438 7.78 17.58 5.61
C TYR A 438 9.00 17.33 4.73
N THR A 439 9.82 16.35 5.10
CA THR A 439 11.01 15.99 4.32
C THR A 439 10.91 14.54 3.87
N THR A 440 11.10 14.32 2.57
CA THR A 440 11.19 12.98 2.00
C THR A 440 12.57 12.78 1.38
N ARG A 441 13.10 11.55 1.48
CA ARG A 441 14.42 11.19 0.97
C ARG A 441 14.29 10.14 -0.13
N PRO A 442 15.25 10.03 -1.06
CA PRO A 442 15.25 8.97 -2.06
C PRO A 442 15.12 7.59 -1.43
N GLY A 443 14.27 6.72 -2.01
CA GLY A 443 14.06 5.37 -1.50
C GLY A 443 15.32 4.50 -1.58
N SER A 444 16.19 4.76 -2.57
CA SER A 444 17.47 4.06 -2.73
C SER A 444 18.48 4.36 -1.63
N ARG A 445 18.32 5.45 -0.87
CA ARG A 445 19.35 5.95 0.05
C ARG A 445 19.87 4.92 1.06
N LEU A 446 19.02 4.01 1.51
CA LEU A 446 19.43 3.00 2.49
C LEU A 446 20.18 1.84 1.86
N LEU A 447 19.75 1.39 0.68
CA LEU A 447 20.30 0.21 0.01
C LEU A 447 21.35 0.56 -1.04
N PHE A 448 21.23 1.72 -1.69
CA PHE A 448 22.07 2.18 -2.78
C PHE A 448 22.46 3.66 -2.60
N PRO A 449 23.21 4.00 -1.53
CA PRO A 449 23.49 5.39 -1.16
C PRO A 449 24.20 6.18 -2.25
N THR A 450 24.97 5.54 -3.12
CA THR A 450 25.68 6.17 -4.25
C THR A 450 24.76 6.85 -5.25
N LEU A 451 23.49 6.42 -5.37
CA LEU A 451 22.50 7.06 -6.24
C LEU A 451 21.95 8.37 -5.67
N SER A 452 22.22 8.63 -4.39
CA SER A 452 21.76 9.83 -3.66
C SER A 452 22.93 10.75 -3.25
N LEU A 453 24.09 10.59 -3.89
CA LEU A 453 25.19 11.53 -3.68
C LEU A 453 24.81 12.90 -4.24
N PRO A 454 25.20 14.01 -3.56
CA PRO A 454 24.88 15.35 -4.02
C PRO A 454 25.37 15.61 -5.43
N ASP A 455 24.45 16.09 -6.28
CA ASP A 455 24.82 16.75 -7.53
C ASP A 455 25.11 18.22 -7.22
N ALA A 456 26.28 18.71 -7.65
CA ALA A 456 26.75 20.04 -7.30
C ALA A 456 25.91 21.21 -7.88
N SER A 457 24.83 20.94 -8.57
CA SER A 457 24.41 21.85 -9.61
C SER A 457 23.07 22.53 -9.47
N ILE A 458 22.19 22.42 -8.52
CA ILE A 458 21.00 23.31 -8.59
C ILE A 458 20.37 23.59 -7.22
N SER A 459 20.60 24.78 -6.69
CA SER A 459 19.78 25.41 -5.67
C SER A 459 19.00 26.56 -6.30
N ILE A 460 17.89 26.26 -6.97
CA ILE A 460 16.96 27.29 -7.45
C ILE A 460 15.74 27.20 -6.52
N GLU A 461 15.49 28.26 -5.75
CA GLU A 461 14.21 28.39 -5.05
C GLU A 461 13.15 28.80 -6.08
N PRO A 462 12.10 27.99 -6.26
CA PRO A 462 11.01 28.36 -7.16
C PRO A 462 10.24 29.54 -6.57
N GLU A 463 10.15 30.64 -7.28
CA GLU A 463 9.14 31.65 -6.98
C GLU A 463 7.75 31.07 -7.21
N PRO A 464 6.81 31.19 -6.26
CA PRO A 464 5.46 30.72 -6.41
C PRO A 464 4.72 31.57 -7.44
N GLU A 465 4.60 31.12 -8.66
CA GLU A 465 3.72 31.74 -9.66
C GLU A 465 2.27 31.31 -9.42
N ASP A 466 1.42 32.27 -9.07
CA ASP A 466 -0.04 32.12 -9.12
C ASP A 466 -0.51 32.20 -10.58
N ASN A 467 -0.52 31.06 -11.25
CA ASN A 467 -0.98 30.96 -12.63
C ASN A 467 -2.47 30.55 -12.66
N GLN A 468 -3.36 31.51 -12.90
CA GLN A 468 -4.82 31.30 -12.99
C GLN A 468 -5.23 30.32 -14.12
N TRP A 469 -4.37 30.07 -15.10
CA TRP A 469 -4.66 29.14 -16.22
C TRP A 469 -4.41 27.66 -15.87
N ARG A 470 -3.80 27.36 -14.73
CA ARG A 470 -3.55 25.97 -14.31
C ARG A 470 -4.84 25.17 -14.11
N THR A 471 -5.96 25.81 -13.77
CA THR A 471 -7.24 25.14 -13.53
C THR A 471 -7.87 24.54 -14.78
N VAL A 472 -7.56 25.06 -15.96
CA VAL A 472 -8.18 24.63 -17.25
C VAL A 472 -7.69 23.25 -17.68
N MET A 473 -6.54 22.78 -17.24
CA MET A 473 -5.93 21.51 -17.65
C MET A 473 -6.15 20.35 -16.66
N MET A 474 -6.87 20.57 -15.57
CA MET A 474 -7.18 19.47 -14.63
C MET A 474 -8.10 18.44 -15.30
N PRO A 475 -7.75 17.14 -15.31
CA PRO A 475 -8.65 16.10 -15.79
C PRO A 475 -9.96 16.09 -15.00
N ILE A 476 -11.08 16.01 -15.70
CA ILE A 476 -12.42 16.09 -15.10
C ILE A 476 -13.06 14.69 -15.10
N ARG A 477 -13.64 14.30 -13.95
CA ARG A 477 -14.46 13.10 -13.81
C ARG A 477 -15.87 13.31 -14.37
N GLN A 478 -16.51 12.25 -14.83
CA GLN A 478 -17.91 12.31 -15.30
C GLN A 478 -18.87 12.62 -14.13
N THR A 479 -18.60 12.04 -12.96
CA THR A 479 -19.39 12.14 -11.74
C THR A 479 -18.56 12.67 -10.58
N THR A 480 -19.19 13.28 -9.60
CA THR A 480 -18.53 13.66 -8.35
C THR A 480 -18.33 12.41 -7.47
N ARG A 481 -17.42 12.50 -6.50
CA ARG A 481 -17.20 11.45 -5.49
C ARG A 481 -18.47 11.10 -4.72
N GLU A 482 -19.28 12.09 -4.43
CA GLU A 482 -20.55 11.94 -3.71
C GLU A 482 -21.59 11.20 -4.57
N GLN A 483 -21.72 11.56 -5.86
CA GLN A 483 -22.58 10.87 -6.80
C GLN A 483 -22.16 9.39 -6.98
N ASP A 484 -20.88 9.10 -7.11
CA ASP A 484 -20.38 7.74 -7.21
C ASP A 484 -20.67 6.92 -5.95
N ARG A 485 -20.53 7.56 -4.77
CA ARG A 485 -20.86 6.91 -3.50
C ARG A 485 -22.36 6.64 -3.38
N ALA A 486 -23.19 7.61 -3.71
CA ALA A 486 -24.65 7.46 -3.66
C ALA A 486 -25.13 6.36 -4.63
N ALA A 487 -24.60 6.31 -5.84
CA ALA A 487 -24.91 5.27 -6.82
C ALA A 487 -24.53 3.87 -6.33
N ARG A 488 -23.35 3.71 -5.70
CA ARG A 488 -22.92 2.42 -5.11
C ARG A 488 -23.83 2.00 -3.97
N ILE A 489 -24.20 2.91 -3.07
CA ILE A 489 -25.13 2.62 -1.97
C ILE A 489 -26.50 2.20 -2.52
N ALA A 490 -27.04 2.93 -3.48
CA ALA A 490 -28.33 2.62 -4.09
C ALA A 490 -28.33 1.24 -4.77
N ALA A 491 -27.27 0.91 -5.50
CA ALA A 491 -27.13 -0.39 -6.14
C ALA A 491 -27.07 -1.55 -5.13
N GLU A 492 -26.36 -1.39 -4.01
CA GLU A 492 -26.25 -2.42 -2.98
C GLU A 492 -27.58 -2.60 -2.22
N ARG A 493 -28.26 -1.50 -1.89
CA ARG A 493 -29.60 -1.52 -1.29
C ARG A 493 -30.64 -2.18 -2.20
N ALA A 494 -30.62 -1.92 -3.51
CA ALA A 494 -31.51 -2.56 -4.47
C ALA A 494 -31.34 -4.11 -4.47
N LEU A 495 -30.11 -4.59 -4.41
CA LEU A 495 -29.81 -6.02 -4.31
C LEU A 495 -30.30 -6.63 -2.99
N ASN A 496 -30.17 -5.91 -1.88
CA ASN A 496 -30.69 -6.36 -0.59
C ASN A 496 -32.23 -6.43 -0.59
N ASN A 497 -32.91 -5.44 -1.15
CA ASN A 497 -34.36 -5.45 -1.31
C ASN A 497 -34.84 -6.64 -2.15
N ALA A 498 -34.20 -6.90 -3.28
CA ALA A 498 -34.53 -8.07 -4.12
C ALA A 498 -34.33 -9.40 -3.36
N PHE A 499 -33.30 -9.49 -2.51
CA PHE A 499 -33.08 -10.65 -1.67
C PHE A 499 -34.22 -10.84 -0.64
N HIS A 500 -34.64 -9.76 0.04
CA HIS A 500 -35.72 -9.81 1.01
C HIS A 500 -37.02 -10.24 0.35
N GLN A 501 -37.37 -9.69 -0.81
CA GLN A 501 -38.55 -10.06 -1.58
C GLN A 501 -38.54 -11.56 -1.98
N ALA A 502 -37.36 -12.07 -2.37
CA ALA A 502 -37.25 -13.50 -2.77
C ALA A 502 -37.28 -14.49 -1.58
N ASN A 503 -36.97 -14.02 -0.35
CA ASN A 503 -36.86 -14.86 0.84
C ASN A 503 -37.88 -14.48 1.93
N SER A 504 -38.85 -13.62 1.65
CA SER A 504 -39.99 -13.39 2.56
C SER A 504 -40.89 -14.62 2.57
N PRO A 505 -41.31 -15.10 3.75
CA PRO A 505 -42.29 -16.19 3.80
C PRO A 505 -43.57 -15.76 3.08
N PRO A 506 -44.26 -16.66 2.37
CA PRO A 506 -45.55 -16.36 1.80
C PRO A 506 -46.53 -15.97 2.93
N ILE A 507 -47.25 -14.84 2.70
CA ILE A 507 -48.26 -14.31 3.62
C ILE A 507 -49.42 -15.31 3.77
#